data_d7c3bd19b5b3c4c08d201937d69dbffd
#
_entry.id   d7c3bd19b5b3c4c08d201937d69dbffd
#
_cell.length_a   1.000
_cell.length_b   1.000
_cell.length_c   1.000
_cell.angle_alpha   90.00
_cell.angle_beta   90.00
_cell.angle_gamma   90.00
#
_symmetry.space_group_name_H-M   'P 1'
#
loop_
_entity.id
_entity.type
_entity.pdbx_description
1 polymer ?
#
loop_
_entity_poly.entity_id
_entity_poly.type
_entity_poly.pdbx_seq_one_letter_code
_entity_poly.pdbx_strand_id
1 'polypeptide(L)'
;MRKIAAHRIVTPRETIALGLCTIKGDEVIETRPLTGEEAMVEWMDGSIVCREEGPKSTLHAYHNEVMLKEDIFIYNEEFLKEK
;
A
#
# COMPACT_ATOMS: atom_id res chain seq x y z
N MET A 1 1.21 -6.83 -8.15
CA MET A 1 1.48 -5.71 -7.24
C MET A 1 0.26 -4.84 -7.07
N ARG A 2 0.11 -4.27 -5.92
CA ARG A 2 -1.03 -3.42 -5.61
C ARG A 2 -0.56 -1.98 -5.54
N LYS A 3 -1.22 -1.09 -6.28
CA LYS A 3 -0.86 0.33 -6.29
C LYS A 3 -2.00 1.13 -5.68
N ILE A 4 -1.67 1.94 -4.71
CA ILE A 4 -2.67 2.72 -3.97
C ILE A 4 -2.24 4.17 -3.91
N ALA A 5 -3.14 5.05 -4.31
CA ALA A 5 -2.91 6.49 -4.21
C ALA A 5 -3.75 7.05 -3.07
N ALA A 6 -3.25 8.08 -2.44
CA ALA A 6 -3.94 8.73 -1.34
C ALA A 6 -3.59 10.20 -1.33
N HIS A 7 -4.36 10.98 -0.57
CA HIS A 7 -4.06 12.40 -0.44
C HIS A 7 -2.67 12.62 0.14
N ARG A 8 -2.20 11.68 0.96
CA ARG A 8 -0.92 11.84 1.62
C ARG A 8 -0.31 10.47 1.90
N ILE A 9 0.96 10.34 1.55
CA ILE A 9 1.72 9.14 1.89
C ILE A 9 2.79 9.58 2.89
N VAL A 10 2.70 9.08 4.11
CA VAL A 10 3.64 9.44 5.17
C VAL A 10 4.65 8.33 5.30
N THR A 11 5.92 8.65 5.10
CA THR A 11 6.99 7.67 5.23
C THR A 11 7.92 8.13 6.34
N PRO A 12 8.85 7.27 6.77
CA PRO A 12 9.81 7.72 7.79
C PRO A 12 10.67 8.90 7.36
N ARG A 13 10.79 9.13 6.06
CA ARG A 13 11.66 10.18 5.55
C ARG A 13 10.93 11.43 5.10
N GLU A 14 9.68 11.28 4.67
CA GLU A 14 8.99 12.41 4.08
C GLU A 14 7.50 12.15 4.03
N THR A 15 6.77 13.22 3.79
CA THR A 15 5.35 13.14 3.54
C THR A 15 5.12 13.57 2.10
N ILE A 16 4.47 12.72 1.33
CA ILE A 16 4.22 12.98 -0.08
C ILE A 16 2.76 13.36 -0.25
N ALA A 17 2.51 14.60 -0.64
CA ALA A 17 1.15 15.03 -0.92
C ALA A 17 0.71 14.42 -2.24
N LEU A 18 -0.49 13.85 -2.26
CA LEU A 18 -1.02 13.20 -3.45
C LEU A 18 -0.03 12.17 -3.93
N GLY A 19 0.18 11.15 -3.12
CA GLY A 19 1.21 10.17 -3.39
C GLY A 19 0.66 8.82 -3.77
N LEU A 20 1.58 7.98 -4.19
CA LEU A 20 1.27 6.61 -4.59
C LEU A 20 2.23 5.67 -3.89
N CYS A 21 1.71 4.55 -3.38
CA CYS A 21 2.57 3.52 -2.86
C CYS A 21 2.27 2.19 -3.55
N THR A 22 3.32 1.43 -3.78
CA THR A 22 3.22 0.13 -4.43
C THR A 22 3.58 -0.95 -3.43
N ILE A 23 2.71 -1.93 -3.32
CA ILE A 23 2.84 -2.99 -2.33
C ILE A 23 2.99 -4.32 -3.03
N LYS A 24 3.99 -5.08 -2.59
CA LYS A 24 4.18 -6.44 -3.06
C LYS A 24 4.15 -7.34 -1.83
N GLY A 25 3.17 -8.25 -1.79
CA GLY A 25 2.96 -9.02 -0.58
C GLY A 25 2.45 -8.12 0.52
N ASP A 26 3.26 -7.90 1.53
CA ASP A 26 2.92 -6.96 2.59
C ASP A 26 3.98 -5.87 2.72
N GLU A 27 4.83 -5.73 1.73
CA GLU A 27 5.94 -4.79 1.77
C GLU A 27 5.74 -3.68 0.76
N VAL A 28 6.01 -2.44 1.19
CA VAL A 28 5.99 -1.29 0.29
C VAL A 28 7.31 -1.26 -0.45
N ILE A 29 7.25 -1.39 -1.77
CA ILE A 29 8.47 -1.39 -2.58
C ILE A 29 8.72 -0.07 -3.27
N GLU A 30 7.74 0.83 -3.27
CA GLU A 30 7.92 2.12 -3.90
C GLU A 30 6.94 3.12 -3.33
N THR A 31 7.41 4.36 -3.11
CA THR A 31 6.53 5.48 -2.81
C THR A 31 6.98 6.64 -3.68
N ARG A 32 6.03 7.37 -4.25
CA ARG A 32 6.36 8.50 -5.11
C ARG A 32 5.14 9.39 -5.29
N PRO A 33 5.33 10.60 -5.76
CA PRO A 33 4.16 11.43 -6.08
C PRO A 33 3.35 10.82 -7.19
N LEU A 34 2.05 11.01 -7.12
CA LEU A 34 1.17 10.57 -8.20
C LEU A 34 1.20 11.64 -9.27
N THR A 35 1.63 11.27 -10.47
CA THR A 35 1.72 12.20 -11.58
C THR A 35 0.94 11.64 -12.75
N GLY A 36 -0.03 12.40 -13.21
CA GLY A 36 -0.82 11.98 -14.35
C GLY A 36 -1.69 10.78 -14.02
N GLU A 37 -2.09 10.10 -15.06
CA GLU A 37 -2.95 8.94 -14.93
C GLU A 37 -2.12 7.69 -14.86
N GLU A 38 -2.52 6.80 -13.96
CA GLU A 38 -1.85 5.52 -13.82
C GLU A 38 -2.89 4.43 -13.90
N ALA A 39 -2.57 3.35 -14.60
CA ALA A 39 -3.48 2.22 -14.69
C ALA A 39 -3.45 1.42 -13.40
N MET A 40 -4.59 0.83 -13.05
CA MET A 40 -4.68 -0.13 -11.96
C MET A 40 -4.31 0.45 -10.61
N VAL A 41 -4.70 1.69 -10.36
CA VAL A 41 -4.44 2.35 -9.09
C VAL A 41 -5.73 2.46 -8.31
N GLU A 42 -5.70 2.05 -7.03
CA GLU A 42 -6.80 2.25 -6.12
C GLU A 42 -6.65 3.60 -5.45
N TRP A 43 -7.76 4.17 -5.05
CA TRP A 43 -7.72 5.45 -4.34
C TRP A 43 -8.22 5.25 -2.92
N MET A 44 -7.50 5.78 -1.96
CA MET A 44 -7.91 5.76 -0.56
C MET A 44 -7.91 7.18 -0.02
N ASP A 45 -8.97 7.54 0.68
CA ASP A 45 -9.06 8.86 1.26
C ASP A 45 -8.12 9.00 2.45
N GLY A 46 -7.59 10.20 2.62
CA GLY A 46 -6.79 10.49 3.79
C GLY A 46 -5.33 10.15 3.60
N SER A 47 -4.75 9.55 4.62
CA SER A 47 -3.32 9.29 4.63
C SER A 47 -3.02 7.81 4.71
N ILE A 48 -1.97 7.41 4.01
CA ILE A 48 -1.38 6.09 4.18
C ILE A 48 -0.08 6.31 4.92
N VAL A 49 0.08 5.62 6.04
CA VAL A 49 1.27 5.76 6.88
C VAL A 49 2.16 4.54 6.66
N CYS A 50 3.39 4.79 6.25
CA CYS A 50 4.34 3.73 6.03
C CYS A 50 5.33 3.68 7.16
N ARG A 51 5.52 2.51 7.73
CA ARG A 51 6.41 2.32 8.88
C ARG A 51 7.38 1.20 8.60
N GLU A 52 8.59 1.37 9.12
CA GLU A 52 9.59 0.31 9.04
C GLU A 52 9.43 -0.59 10.24
N GLU A 53 9.29 -1.88 9.99
CA GLU A 53 9.05 -2.84 11.06
C GLU A 53 9.82 -4.12 10.79
N GLY A 54 10.07 -4.84 11.89
CA GLY A 54 10.72 -6.12 11.79
C GLY A 54 12.22 -6.03 11.74
N PRO A 55 12.89 -7.17 11.82
CA PRO A 55 14.36 -7.19 11.90
C PRO A 55 15.05 -6.65 10.67
N LYS A 56 14.38 -6.65 9.53
CA LYS A 56 14.98 -6.15 8.29
C LYS A 56 14.55 -4.74 7.96
N SER A 57 13.81 -4.09 8.84
CA SER A 57 13.29 -2.75 8.62
C SER A 57 12.50 -2.66 7.32
N THR A 58 11.64 -3.64 7.12
CA THR A 58 10.80 -3.68 5.95
C THR A 58 9.71 -2.62 6.08
N LEU A 59 9.40 -1.95 4.99
CA LEU A 59 8.40 -0.89 5.00
C LEU A 59 7.02 -1.46 4.77
N HIS A 60 6.09 -1.12 5.66
CA HIS A 60 4.71 -1.57 5.58
C HIS A 60 3.77 -0.37 5.61
N ALA A 61 2.67 -0.47 4.90
CA ALA A 61 1.73 0.63 4.77
C ALA A 61 0.46 0.36 5.58
N TYR A 62 -0.07 1.40 6.18
CA TYR A 62 -1.27 1.32 7.01
C TYR A 62 -2.25 2.40 6.59
N HIS A 63 -3.52 2.06 6.55
CA HIS A 63 -4.60 2.99 6.32
C HIS A 63 -5.61 2.79 7.44
N ASN A 64 -5.79 3.84 8.25
CA ASN A 64 -6.67 3.76 9.43
C ASN A 64 -6.28 2.59 10.32
N GLU A 65 -4.98 2.43 10.56
CA GLU A 65 -4.42 1.42 11.44
C GLU A 65 -4.53 0.00 10.91
N VAL A 66 -4.94 -0.17 9.67
CA VAL A 66 -5.05 -1.49 9.06
C VAL A 66 -3.93 -1.64 8.05
N MET A 67 -3.15 -2.71 8.18
CA MET A 67 -2.06 -2.96 7.25
C MET A 67 -2.59 -3.28 5.86
N LEU A 68 -1.99 -2.67 4.87
CA LEU A 68 -2.37 -2.89 3.48
C LEU A 68 -1.50 -3.99 2.90
N LYS A 69 -2.14 -4.97 2.29
CA LYS A 69 -1.45 -6.12 1.76
C LYS A 69 -1.94 -6.42 0.35
N GLU A 70 -1.20 -7.27 -0.31
CA GLU A 70 -1.52 -7.70 -1.66
C GLU A 70 -2.01 -9.14 -1.63
N ASP A 71 -2.94 -9.45 -0.76
CA ASP A 71 -3.33 -10.85 -0.59
C ASP A 71 -4.78 -11.13 -0.96
N ILE A 72 -5.43 -10.17 -1.58
CA ILE A 72 -6.84 -10.31 -1.84
C ILE A 72 -7.15 -11.46 -2.80
N PHE A 73 -6.28 -11.68 -3.75
CA PHE A 73 -6.51 -12.76 -4.71
C PHE A 73 -6.31 -14.13 -4.08
N ILE A 74 -5.31 -14.21 -3.24
CA ILE A 74 -5.05 -15.46 -2.53
C ILE A 74 -6.23 -15.80 -1.65
N TYR A 75 -6.75 -14.80 -0.98
CA TYR A 75 -7.90 -14.99 -0.12
C TYR A 75 -9.09 -15.48 -0.91
N ASN A 76 -9.34 -14.88 -2.06
CA ASN A 76 -10.47 -15.27 -2.87
C ASN A 76 -10.32 -16.69 -3.39
N GLU A 77 -9.14 -17.07 -3.75
CA GLU A 77 -8.91 -18.42 -4.20
C GLU A 77 -9.18 -19.43 -3.12
N GLU A 78 -8.71 -19.14 -1.94
CA GLU A 78 -8.96 -20.02 -0.83
C GLU A 78 -10.44 -20.17 -0.55
N PHE A 79 -11.12 -19.06 -0.60
CA PHE A 79 -12.54 -19.08 -0.39
C PHE A 79 -13.24 -19.98 -1.39
N LEU A 80 -12.83 -19.90 -2.63
CA LEU A 80 -13.44 -20.73 -3.67
C LEU A 80 -13.13 -22.20 -3.48
N LYS A 81 -11.97 -22.49 -2.97
CA LYS A 81 -11.60 -23.88 -2.74
C LYS A 81 -12.48 -24.53 -1.69
N GLU A 82 -13.00 -23.78 -0.83
CA GLU A 82 -13.82 -24.30 0.23
C GLU A 82 -15.14 -24.83 -0.30
N LYS A 83 -15.46 -24.53 -1.50
CA LYS A 83 -16.67 -25.01 -2.11
C LYS A 83 -16.49 -26.40 -2.63
#